data_c07ae3feb74013f6f546f264c64bff40
#
_entry.id   c07ae3feb74013f6f546f264c64bff40
#
_cell.length_a   1.000
_cell.length_b   1.000
_cell.length_c   1.000
_cell.angle_alpha   90.00
_cell.angle_beta   90.00
_cell.angle_gamma   90.00
#
_symmetry.space_group_name_H-M   'P 1'
#
loop_
_entity.id
_entity.type
_entity.pdbx_description
1 polymer ?
#
loop_
_entity_poly.entity_id
_entity_poly.type
_entity_poly.pdbx_seq_one_letter_code
_entity_poly.pdbx_strand_id
1 'polypeptide(L)'
;MALPTFVEVLRARAAESPEARAYTFLDAAGEEAATLTFADLDRRARAIAAHLQAQGAAGERALLLYPPGLEFVAAFLGCLHAGVVAVPAHPPRSARTLPRLLAVAADARPRFALTESTLLPQLRALGPGAAAFDTLTLVATDVLDPAAADAWRQPAITAGSAESLAFLQYTSGSTAAPRGVMVSHRNLLHNEEMIRRAFGQSARSVV
;
A
#
# COMPACT_ATOMS: atom_id res chain seq x y z
N MET A 1 -2.12 27.96 0.03
CA MET A 1 -1.28 26.91 -0.56
C MET A 1 -1.95 25.58 -0.26
N ALA A 2 -2.25 24.76 -1.26
CA ALA A 2 -2.82 23.43 -1.03
C ALA A 2 -1.84 22.59 -0.18
N LEU A 3 -2.37 21.75 0.72
CA LEU A 3 -1.53 20.80 1.46
C LEU A 3 -1.03 19.72 0.49
N PRO A 4 0.24 19.28 0.59
CA PRO A 4 0.77 18.23 -0.26
C PRO A 4 0.03 16.90 0.00
N THR A 5 0.08 15.98 -0.94
CA THR A 5 -0.31 14.59 -0.75
C THR A 5 0.90 13.80 -0.25
N PHE A 6 0.68 12.60 0.29
CA PHE A 6 1.78 11.71 0.68
C PHE A 6 2.65 11.29 -0.53
N VAL A 7 2.04 11.24 -1.72
CA VAL A 7 2.74 11.00 -2.99
C VAL A 7 3.78 12.10 -3.28
N GLU A 8 3.37 13.36 -3.13
CA GLU A 8 4.26 14.51 -3.36
C GLU A 8 5.43 14.54 -2.35
N VAL A 9 5.19 14.12 -1.11
CA VAL A 9 6.24 14.01 -0.09
C VAL A 9 7.29 12.95 -0.51
N LEU A 10 6.87 11.76 -0.93
CA LEU A 10 7.81 10.72 -1.39
C LEU A 10 8.58 11.18 -2.63
N ARG A 11 7.88 11.79 -3.60
CA ARG A 11 8.50 12.32 -4.81
C ARG A 11 9.57 13.39 -4.52
N ALA A 12 9.27 14.29 -3.59
CA ALA A 12 10.23 15.30 -3.15
C ALA A 12 11.47 14.65 -2.51
N ARG A 13 11.27 13.67 -1.62
CA ARG A 13 12.37 12.92 -0.98
C ARG A 13 13.23 12.18 -1.99
N ALA A 14 12.61 11.52 -2.96
CA ALA A 14 13.33 10.81 -4.03
C ALA A 14 14.16 11.76 -4.92
N ALA A 15 13.69 13.00 -5.10
CA ALA A 15 14.43 14.03 -5.85
C ALA A 15 15.56 14.67 -5.03
N GLU A 16 15.33 14.96 -3.74
CA GLU A 16 16.27 15.65 -2.86
C GLU A 16 17.39 14.74 -2.33
N SER A 17 17.08 13.48 -2.06
CA SER A 17 17.99 12.53 -1.41
C SER A 17 17.80 11.11 -1.96
N PRO A 18 18.01 10.87 -3.27
CA PRO A 18 17.69 9.62 -3.95
C PRO A 18 18.34 8.39 -3.31
N GLU A 19 19.61 8.50 -2.93
CA GLU A 19 20.42 7.40 -2.38
C GLU A 19 20.25 7.23 -0.85
N ALA A 20 19.53 8.13 -0.18
CA ALA A 20 19.29 7.97 1.25
C ALA A 20 18.36 6.79 1.51
N ARG A 21 18.64 6.05 2.60
CA ARG A 21 17.80 4.94 3.04
C ARG A 21 16.41 5.43 3.42
N ALA A 22 15.38 4.87 2.79
CA ALA A 22 13.99 5.12 3.13
C ALA A 22 13.48 4.10 4.15
N TYR A 23 13.76 2.82 3.91
CA TYR A 23 13.36 1.70 4.77
C TYR A 23 14.44 0.63 4.81
N THR A 24 14.62 0.03 5.98
CA THR A 24 15.42 -1.18 6.18
C THR A 24 14.54 -2.23 6.85
N PHE A 25 14.51 -3.43 6.28
CA PHE A 25 13.84 -4.58 6.87
C PHE A 25 14.85 -5.40 7.65
N LEU A 26 14.56 -5.63 8.92
CA LEU A 26 15.37 -6.49 9.79
C LEU A 26 14.78 -7.90 9.81
N ASP A 27 15.63 -8.90 9.79
CA ASP A 27 15.21 -10.28 9.95
C ASP A 27 14.91 -10.64 11.42
N ALA A 28 14.59 -11.91 11.68
CA ALA A 28 14.29 -12.37 13.03
C ALA A 28 15.48 -12.32 14.00
N ALA A 29 16.72 -12.21 13.48
CA ALA A 29 17.93 -12.04 14.29
C ALA A 29 18.23 -10.55 14.56
N GLY A 30 17.49 -9.64 13.92
CA GLY A 30 17.72 -8.19 14.01
C GLY A 30 18.75 -7.67 13.03
N GLU A 31 19.17 -8.50 12.06
CA GLU A 31 20.13 -8.12 11.03
C GLU A 31 19.43 -7.46 9.82
N GLU A 32 20.13 -6.57 9.13
CA GLU A 32 19.62 -5.90 7.93
C GLU A 32 19.45 -6.92 6.78
N ALA A 33 18.22 -7.34 6.50
CA ALA A 33 17.92 -8.31 5.44
C ALA A 33 17.70 -7.65 4.08
N ALA A 34 17.11 -6.44 4.06
CA ALA A 34 16.87 -5.69 2.83
C ALA A 34 16.73 -4.20 3.12
N THR A 35 17.11 -3.37 2.15
CA THR A 35 16.99 -1.90 2.24
C THR A 35 16.44 -1.35 0.94
N LEU A 36 15.62 -0.31 1.02
CA LEU A 36 15.20 0.53 -0.09
C LEU A 36 15.67 1.96 0.13
N THR A 37 16.27 2.55 -0.91
CA THR A 37 16.52 3.99 -0.98
C THR A 37 15.21 4.71 -1.34
N PHE A 38 15.18 6.05 -1.20
CA PHE A 38 14.02 6.83 -1.67
C PHE A 38 13.81 6.70 -3.18
N ALA A 39 14.90 6.62 -3.97
CA ALA A 39 14.80 6.41 -5.41
C ALA A 39 14.23 5.03 -5.75
N ASP A 40 14.66 3.97 -5.06
CA ASP A 40 14.13 2.62 -5.27
C ASP A 40 12.65 2.53 -4.92
N LEU A 41 12.28 3.12 -3.78
CA LEU A 41 10.91 3.11 -3.30
C LEU A 41 9.97 3.88 -4.24
N ASP A 42 10.39 5.08 -4.70
CA ASP A 42 9.62 5.86 -5.67
C ASP A 42 9.47 5.12 -6.99
N ARG A 43 10.55 4.52 -7.50
CA ARG A 43 10.52 3.75 -8.75
C ARG A 43 9.60 2.55 -8.66
N ARG A 44 9.68 1.75 -7.59
CA ARG A 44 8.78 0.60 -7.36
C ARG A 44 7.33 1.05 -7.23
N ALA A 45 7.05 2.09 -6.44
CA ALA A 45 5.71 2.64 -6.28
C ALA A 45 5.13 3.11 -7.62
N ARG A 46 5.91 3.80 -8.44
CA ARG A 46 5.48 4.25 -9.78
C ARG A 46 5.26 3.08 -10.75
N ALA A 47 6.09 2.04 -10.71
CA ALA A 47 5.89 0.86 -11.55
C ALA A 47 4.57 0.15 -11.22
N ILE A 48 4.27 -0.05 -9.94
CA ILE A 48 3.01 -0.60 -9.47
C ILE A 48 1.85 0.31 -9.88
N ALA A 49 2.00 1.61 -9.70
CA ALA A 49 0.97 2.57 -10.06
C ALA A 49 0.69 2.60 -11.57
N ALA A 50 1.72 2.56 -12.41
CA ALA A 50 1.57 2.50 -13.86
C ALA A 50 0.81 1.24 -14.29
N HIS A 51 1.12 0.08 -13.67
CA HIS A 51 0.39 -1.16 -13.92
C HIS A 51 -1.09 -1.03 -13.56
N LEU A 52 -1.42 -0.44 -12.40
CA LEU A 52 -2.79 -0.21 -11.98
C LEU A 52 -3.51 0.80 -12.88
N GLN A 53 -2.84 1.88 -13.26
CA GLN A 53 -3.37 2.90 -14.17
C GLN A 53 -3.72 2.34 -15.55
N ALA A 54 -2.89 1.47 -16.08
CA ALA A 54 -3.15 0.78 -17.36
C ALA A 54 -4.45 -0.05 -17.32
N GLN A 55 -4.92 -0.43 -16.13
CA GLN A 55 -6.17 -1.15 -15.90
C GLN A 55 -7.33 -0.24 -15.48
N GLY A 56 -7.17 1.08 -15.53
CA GLY A 56 -8.20 2.04 -15.14
C GLY A 56 -8.57 1.98 -13.65
N ALA A 57 -7.58 1.79 -12.78
CA ALA A 57 -7.80 1.54 -11.35
C ALA A 57 -8.05 2.80 -10.50
N ALA A 58 -7.96 4.02 -11.05
CA ALA A 58 -8.13 5.24 -10.27
C ALA A 58 -9.50 5.29 -9.57
N GLY A 59 -9.51 5.57 -8.26
CA GLY A 59 -10.72 5.57 -7.41
C GLY A 59 -11.17 4.19 -6.94
N GLU A 60 -10.57 3.11 -7.46
CA GLU A 60 -10.87 1.75 -7.03
C GLU A 60 -10.18 1.41 -5.70
N ARG A 61 -10.51 0.25 -5.13
CA ARG A 61 -9.92 -0.29 -3.91
C ARG A 61 -9.09 -1.52 -4.23
N ALA A 62 -7.95 -1.64 -3.53
CA ALA A 62 -7.07 -2.79 -3.65
C ALA A 62 -6.77 -3.39 -2.26
N LEU A 63 -7.05 -4.68 -2.08
CA LEU A 63 -6.55 -5.44 -0.94
C LEU A 63 -5.04 -5.55 -1.04
N LEU A 64 -4.34 -5.31 0.07
CA LEU A 64 -2.90 -5.54 0.18
C LEU A 64 -2.67 -6.78 1.05
N LEU A 65 -2.25 -7.86 0.43
CA LEU A 65 -2.08 -9.18 1.04
C LEU A 65 -0.60 -9.57 1.06
N TYR A 66 0.13 -9.02 2.01
CA TYR A 66 1.57 -9.21 2.13
C TYR A 66 1.96 -9.76 3.50
N PRO A 67 3.04 -10.53 3.59
CA PRO A 67 3.77 -10.69 4.84
C PRO A 67 4.41 -9.35 5.25
N PRO A 68 4.88 -9.19 6.50
CA PRO A 68 5.71 -8.06 6.86
C PRO A 68 6.94 -7.96 5.95
N GLY A 69 7.17 -6.80 5.34
CA GLY A 69 8.28 -6.62 4.41
C GLY A 69 8.19 -5.35 3.58
N LEU A 70 9.25 -5.09 2.80
CA LEU A 70 9.38 -3.89 1.98
C LEU A 70 8.41 -3.89 0.78
N GLU A 71 7.97 -5.06 0.32
CA GLU A 71 7.00 -5.17 -0.76
C GLU A 71 5.63 -4.59 -0.36
N PHE A 72 5.22 -4.78 0.90
CA PHE A 72 4.01 -4.12 1.42
C PHE A 72 4.12 -2.59 1.32
N VAL A 73 5.27 -2.03 1.71
CA VAL A 73 5.51 -0.57 1.67
C VAL A 73 5.43 -0.05 0.24
N ALA A 74 6.11 -0.73 -0.69
CA ALA A 74 6.10 -0.37 -2.11
C ALA A 74 4.68 -0.46 -2.70
N ALA A 75 3.92 -1.52 -2.38
CA ALA A 75 2.55 -1.71 -2.85
C ALA A 75 1.58 -0.67 -2.27
N PHE A 76 1.69 -0.36 -0.98
CA PHE A 76 0.90 0.68 -0.35
C PHE A 76 1.10 2.03 -1.05
N LEU A 77 2.35 2.45 -1.21
CA LEU A 77 2.70 3.69 -1.90
C LEU A 77 2.32 3.64 -3.39
N GLY A 78 2.44 2.48 -4.03
CA GLY A 78 1.98 2.26 -5.41
C GLY A 78 0.47 2.51 -5.57
N CYS A 79 -0.34 2.06 -4.63
CA CYS A 79 -1.77 2.39 -4.60
C CYS A 79 -2.00 3.90 -4.51
N LEU A 80 -1.31 4.59 -3.60
CA LEU A 80 -1.43 6.04 -3.45
C LEU A 80 -1.04 6.77 -4.75
N HIS A 81 0.06 6.33 -5.40
CA HIS A 81 0.52 6.88 -6.69
C HIS A 81 -0.46 6.61 -7.83
N ALA A 82 -1.25 5.54 -7.76
CA ALA A 82 -2.27 5.22 -8.76
C ALA A 82 -3.61 5.94 -8.50
N GLY A 83 -3.79 6.59 -7.35
CA GLY A 83 -5.10 7.08 -6.89
C GLY A 83 -6.06 5.95 -6.52
N VAL A 84 -5.50 4.82 -6.07
CA VAL A 84 -6.23 3.63 -5.60
C VAL A 84 -6.27 3.65 -4.08
N VAL A 85 -7.41 3.35 -3.51
CA VAL A 85 -7.58 3.25 -2.06
C VAL A 85 -7.01 1.92 -1.57
N ALA A 86 -5.92 1.98 -0.82
CA ALA A 86 -5.30 0.79 -0.25
C ALA A 86 -6.16 0.19 0.87
N VAL A 87 -6.25 -1.13 0.94
CA VAL A 87 -6.97 -1.88 1.98
C VAL A 87 -6.02 -2.92 2.57
N PRO A 88 -5.15 -2.55 3.53
CA PRO A 88 -4.25 -3.48 4.18
C PRO A 88 -5.01 -4.60 4.89
N ALA A 89 -4.64 -5.84 4.59
CA ALA A 89 -5.20 -7.02 5.24
C ALA A 89 -4.14 -8.13 5.35
N HIS A 90 -4.28 -9.00 6.33
CA HIS A 90 -3.36 -10.13 6.43
C HIS A 90 -3.70 -11.20 5.40
N PRO A 91 -2.70 -11.79 4.71
CA PRO A 91 -2.91 -12.98 3.91
C PRO A 91 -3.55 -14.09 4.75
N PRO A 92 -4.46 -14.90 4.17
CA PRO A 92 -5.08 -16.00 4.89
C PRO A 92 -4.03 -17.09 5.16
N ARG A 93 -3.65 -17.27 6.42
CA ARG A 93 -2.70 -18.31 6.84
C ARG A 93 -3.35 -19.67 7.07
N SER A 94 -4.68 -19.71 7.20
CA SER A 94 -5.46 -20.91 7.46
C SER A 94 -6.94 -20.65 7.18
N ALA A 95 -7.73 -21.71 7.11
CA ALA A 95 -9.19 -21.63 7.03
C ALA A 95 -9.83 -20.80 8.15
N ARG A 96 -9.16 -20.71 9.31
CA ARG A 96 -9.64 -19.93 10.47
C ARG A 96 -9.58 -18.42 10.25
N THR A 97 -8.60 -17.90 9.47
CA THR A 97 -8.41 -16.48 9.23
C THR A 97 -9.15 -16.00 7.97
N LEU A 98 -9.56 -16.93 7.10
CA LEU A 98 -10.26 -16.64 5.86
C LEU A 98 -11.59 -15.88 6.06
N PRO A 99 -12.49 -16.24 7.00
CA PRO A 99 -13.76 -15.55 7.17
C PRO A 99 -13.62 -14.05 7.44
N ARG A 100 -12.59 -13.65 8.19
CA ARG A 100 -12.30 -12.24 8.46
C ARG A 100 -11.89 -11.51 7.18
N LEU A 101 -11.03 -12.11 6.37
CA LEU A 101 -10.59 -11.53 5.10
C LEU A 101 -11.76 -11.39 4.14
N LEU A 102 -12.63 -12.40 4.05
CA LEU A 102 -13.85 -12.35 3.24
C LEU A 102 -14.80 -11.26 3.69
N ALA A 103 -14.97 -11.06 4.99
CA ALA A 103 -15.79 -9.98 5.53
C ALA A 103 -15.22 -8.59 5.19
N VAL A 104 -13.89 -8.41 5.25
CA VAL A 104 -13.22 -7.18 4.78
C VAL A 104 -13.44 -6.99 3.29
N ALA A 105 -13.28 -8.03 2.47
CA ALA A 105 -13.47 -7.96 1.03
C ALA A 105 -14.94 -7.62 0.67
N ALA A 106 -15.90 -8.19 1.38
CA ALA A 106 -17.33 -7.92 1.16
C ALA A 106 -17.70 -6.46 1.48
N ASP A 107 -17.12 -5.87 2.54
CA ASP A 107 -17.38 -4.49 2.93
C ASP A 107 -16.61 -3.51 2.03
N ALA A 108 -15.32 -3.70 1.84
CA ALA A 108 -14.47 -2.83 1.02
C ALA A 108 -14.78 -2.90 -0.47
N ARG A 109 -15.31 -4.05 -0.95
CA ARG A 109 -15.57 -4.31 -2.38
C ARG A 109 -14.39 -3.93 -3.28
N PRO A 110 -13.21 -4.50 -3.05
CA PRO A 110 -12.02 -4.20 -3.84
C PRO A 110 -12.16 -4.75 -5.26
N ARG A 111 -11.50 -4.11 -6.22
CA ARG A 111 -11.35 -4.61 -7.59
C ARG A 111 -10.06 -5.40 -7.76
N PHE A 112 -9.05 -5.07 -6.97
CA PHE A 112 -7.71 -5.66 -7.03
C PHE A 112 -7.33 -6.32 -5.72
N ALA A 113 -6.45 -7.32 -5.79
CA ALA A 113 -5.67 -7.81 -4.66
C ALA A 113 -4.19 -7.86 -5.07
N LEU A 114 -3.37 -7.07 -4.38
CA LEU A 114 -1.94 -6.98 -4.58
C LEU A 114 -1.24 -7.91 -3.59
N THR A 115 -0.23 -8.62 -4.05
CA THR A 115 0.50 -9.60 -3.25
C THR A 115 1.90 -9.84 -3.82
N GLU A 116 2.64 -10.78 -3.24
CA GLU A 116 3.87 -11.32 -3.80
C GLU A 116 3.60 -12.56 -4.66
N SER A 117 4.47 -12.81 -5.64
CA SER A 117 4.37 -13.97 -6.54
C SER A 117 4.31 -15.30 -5.80
N THR A 118 5.02 -15.41 -4.67
CA THR A 118 5.05 -16.58 -3.79
C THR A 118 3.70 -16.92 -3.15
N LEU A 119 2.83 -15.94 -2.95
CA LEU A 119 1.50 -16.11 -2.35
C LEU A 119 0.38 -16.34 -3.39
N LEU A 120 0.61 -16.03 -4.67
CA LEU A 120 -0.39 -16.18 -5.72
C LEU A 120 -1.02 -17.59 -5.79
N PRO A 121 -0.24 -18.70 -5.75
CA PRO A 121 -0.82 -20.05 -5.79
C PRO A 121 -1.79 -20.30 -4.64
N GLN A 122 -1.43 -19.86 -3.44
CA GLN A 122 -2.27 -19.99 -2.24
C GLN A 122 -3.58 -19.20 -2.37
N LEU A 123 -3.51 -17.97 -2.86
CA LEU A 123 -4.69 -17.12 -3.05
C LEU A 123 -5.63 -17.67 -4.12
N ARG A 124 -5.08 -18.20 -5.22
CA ARG A 124 -5.86 -18.88 -6.27
C ARG A 124 -6.50 -20.17 -5.80
N ALA A 125 -5.90 -20.85 -4.82
CA ALA A 125 -6.40 -22.11 -4.28
C ALA A 125 -7.48 -21.94 -3.19
N LEU A 126 -7.90 -20.71 -2.87
CA LEU A 126 -8.91 -20.46 -1.82
C LEU A 126 -10.29 -21.07 -2.13
N GLY A 127 -10.54 -21.45 -3.39
CA GLY A 127 -11.67 -22.28 -3.82
C GLY A 127 -13.05 -21.62 -3.71
N PRO A 128 -14.13 -22.40 -3.94
CA PRO A 128 -15.50 -21.88 -4.07
C PRO A 128 -16.06 -21.20 -2.81
N GLY A 129 -15.44 -21.41 -1.64
CA GLY A 129 -15.80 -20.70 -0.40
C GLY A 129 -15.32 -19.25 -0.36
N ALA A 130 -14.55 -18.81 -1.34
CA ALA A 130 -13.95 -17.48 -1.44
C ALA A 130 -14.46 -16.71 -2.69
N ALA A 131 -15.74 -16.86 -3.04
CA ALA A 131 -16.33 -16.23 -4.23
C ALA A 131 -16.03 -14.70 -4.35
N ALA A 132 -15.78 -14.01 -3.25
CA ALA A 132 -15.33 -12.63 -3.26
C ALA A 132 -13.96 -12.43 -3.92
N PHE A 133 -13.14 -13.50 -4.03
CA PHE A 133 -11.83 -13.46 -4.68
C PHE A 133 -11.89 -13.83 -6.17
N ASP A 134 -12.94 -14.49 -6.63
CA ASP A 134 -13.09 -14.90 -8.04
C ASP A 134 -13.24 -13.69 -8.97
N THR A 135 -13.69 -12.56 -8.43
CA THR A 135 -13.89 -11.30 -9.18
C THR A 135 -12.69 -10.35 -9.08
N LEU A 136 -11.69 -10.67 -8.24
CA LEU A 136 -10.54 -9.81 -8.02
C LEU A 136 -9.47 -10.01 -9.10
N THR A 137 -8.92 -8.91 -9.58
CA THR A 137 -7.67 -8.94 -10.35
C THR A 137 -6.50 -9.12 -9.39
N LEU A 138 -5.87 -10.31 -9.40
CA LEU A 138 -4.69 -10.60 -8.60
C LEU A 138 -3.44 -10.08 -9.28
N VAL A 139 -2.64 -9.29 -8.57
CA VAL A 139 -1.39 -8.69 -9.07
C VAL A 139 -0.24 -9.05 -8.15
N ALA A 140 0.79 -9.73 -8.69
CA ALA A 140 2.06 -9.93 -8.01
C ALA A 140 2.96 -8.72 -8.29
N THR A 141 3.23 -7.92 -7.27
CA THR A 141 3.95 -6.66 -7.44
C THR A 141 5.46 -6.81 -7.48
N ASP A 142 6.00 -7.87 -6.88
CA ASP A 142 7.42 -8.19 -6.80
C ASP A 142 8.05 -8.60 -8.16
N VAL A 143 7.21 -8.96 -9.14
CA VAL A 143 7.65 -9.35 -10.50
C VAL A 143 7.32 -8.32 -11.58
N LEU A 144 6.81 -7.16 -11.21
CA LEU A 144 6.57 -6.08 -12.16
C LEU A 144 7.90 -5.47 -12.64
N ASP A 145 7.97 -5.15 -13.92
CA ASP A 145 9.15 -4.50 -14.49
C ASP A 145 9.31 -3.09 -13.89
N PRO A 146 10.43 -2.79 -13.20
CA PRO A 146 10.68 -1.45 -12.68
C PRO A 146 10.73 -0.35 -13.75
N ALA A 147 11.02 -0.68 -15.02
CA ALA A 147 11.00 0.27 -16.13
C ALA A 147 9.58 0.79 -16.43
N ALA A 148 8.53 0.07 -16.02
CA ALA A 148 7.15 0.56 -16.13
C ALA A 148 6.90 1.87 -15.36
N ALA A 149 7.79 2.23 -14.42
CA ALA A 149 7.72 3.48 -13.67
C ALA A 149 7.67 4.73 -14.56
N ASP A 150 8.26 4.68 -15.75
CA ASP A 150 8.30 5.82 -16.69
C ASP A 150 6.94 6.08 -17.35
N ALA A 151 6.06 5.10 -17.36
CA ALA A 151 4.69 5.24 -17.86
C ALA A 151 3.73 5.84 -16.83
N TRP A 152 4.14 5.97 -15.58
CA TRP A 152 3.30 6.54 -14.53
C TRP A 152 2.92 8.00 -14.81
N ARG A 153 1.69 8.36 -14.50
CA ARG A 153 1.19 9.75 -14.54
C ARG A 153 0.50 10.07 -13.23
N GLN A 154 0.66 11.30 -12.73
CA GLN A 154 -0.04 11.71 -11.52
C GLN A 154 -1.56 11.72 -11.76
N PRO A 155 -2.35 10.94 -11.01
CA PRO A 155 -3.79 10.88 -11.24
C PRO A 155 -4.47 12.17 -10.81
N ALA A 156 -5.46 12.63 -11.59
CA ALA A 156 -6.21 13.85 -11.29
C ALA A 156 -6.94 13.79 -9.93
N ILE A 157 -7.36 12.60 -9.50
CA ILE A 157 -8.07 12.39 -8.23
C ILE A 157 -7.19 12.70 -7.00
N THR A 158 -5.86 12.59 -7.13
CA THR A 158 -4.91 12.89 -6.05
C THR A 158 -4.14 14.18 -6.28
N ALA A 159 -4.23 14.77 -7.47
CA ALA A 159 -3.48 15.96 -7.83
C ALA A 159 -3.90 17.16 -6.95
N GLY A 160 -3.02 17.53 -6.00
CA GLY A 160 -3.21 18.68 -5.12
C GLY A 160 -4.36 18.54 -4.11
N SER A 161 -4.90 17.34 -3.88
CA SER A 161 -6.00 17.10 -2.93
C SER A 161 -5.56 16.22 -1.77
N ALA A 162 -5.17 16.85 -0.67
CA ALA A 162 -4.91 16.14 0.59
C ALA A 162 -6.16 15.48 1.19
N GLU A 163 -7.35 15.88 0.77
CA GLU A 163 -8.62 15.30 1.23
C GLU A 163 -8.96 13.97 0.54
N SER A 164 -8.27 13.62 -0.56
CA SER A 164 -8.49 12.34 -1.23
C SER A 164 -8.21 11.18 -0.28
N LEU A 165 -9.01 10.12 -0.41
CA LEU A 165 -8.88 8.93 0.42
C LEU A 165 -7.61 8.17 0.06
N ALA A 166 -6.77 7.89 1.06
CA ALA A 166 -5.53 7.15 0.91
C ALA A 166 -5.73 5.66 1.16
N PHE A 167 -6.38 5.30 2.28
CA PHE A 167 -6.59 3.89 2.60
C PHE A 167 -7.76 3.66 3.56
N LEU A 168 -8.21 2.41 3.64
CA LEU A 168 -9.15 1.93 4.63
C LEU A 168 -8.43 1.10 5.68
N GLN A 169 -8.52 1.50 6.95
CA GLN A 169 -7.95 0.75 8.04
C GLN A 169 -9.03 -0.06 8.77
N TYR A 170 -9.01 -1.37 8.60
CA TYR A 170 -9.91 -2.28 9.29
C TYR A 170 -9.40 -2.59 10.70
N THR A 171 -10.16 -2.20 11.69
CA THR A 171 -9.86 -2.50 13.09
C THR A 171 -10.51 -3.81 13.54
N SER A 172 -9.93 -4.46 14.56
CA SER A 172 -10.48 -5.65 15.21
C SER A 172 -11.56 -5.26 16.21
N GLY A 173 -12.59 -4.52 15.80
CA GLY A 173 -13.68 -4.13 16.70
C GLY A 173 -14.28 -5.34 17.44
N SER A 174 -14.74 -5.14 18.68
CA SER A 174 -15.44 -6.14 19.50
C SER A 174 -16.81 -6.57 18.92
N THR A 175 -17.24 -5.97 17.81
CA THR A 175 -18.47 -6.28 17.09
C THR A 175 -18.18 -7.19 15.90
N ALA A 176 -19.12 -8.09 15.60
CA ALA A 176 -18.96 -9.17 14.61
C ALA A 176 -18.65 -8.73 13.17
N ALA A 177 -18.93 -7.48 12.78
CA ALA A 177 -18.67 -6.95 11.45
C ALA A 177 -17.42 -6.07 11.41
N PRO A 178 -16.48 -6.30 10.46
CA PRO A 178 -15.33 -5.42 10.28
C PRO A 178 -15.79 -4.01 9.86
N ARG A 179 -15.12 -2.99 10.36
CA ARG A 179 -15.36 -1.59 9.99
C ARG A 179 -14.09 -0.96 9.46
N GLY A 180 -14.14 -0.44 8.23
CA GLY A 180 -13.06 0.28 7.60
C GLY A 180 -13.09 1.76 7.99
N VAL A 181 -12.07 2.23 8.71
CA VAL A 181 -11.86 3.66 8.96
C VAL A 181 -11.28 4.28 7.70
N MET A 182 -11.94 5.33 7.19
CA MET A 182 -11.46 6.08 6.03
C MET A 182 -10.35 7.05 6.45
N VAL A 183 -9.17 6.89 5.85
CA VAL A 183 -8.00 7.72 6.13
C VAL A 183 -7.59 8.46 4.86
N SER A 184 -7.63 9.80 4.89
CA SER A 184 -7.18 10.65 3.79
C SER A 184 -5.67 10.90 3.83
N HIS A 185 -5.09 11.43 2.73
CA HIS A 185 -3.71 11.91 2.71
C HIS A 185 -3.46 12.96 3.80
N ARG A 186 -4.44 13.83 4.07
CA ARG A 186 -4.35 14.83 5.15
C ARG A 186 -4.24 14.18 6.52
N ASN A 187 -5.02 13.12 6.79
CA ASN A 187 -4.95 12.41 8.08
C ASN A 187 -3.56 11.79 8.26
N LEU A 188 -3.00 11.16 7.21
CA LEU A 188 -1.65 10.61 7.25
C LEU A 188 -0.63 11.69 7.59
N LEU A 189 -0.59 12.77 6.81
CA LEU A 189 0.41 13.84 7.01
C LEU A 189 0.27 14.53 8.36
N HIS A 190 -0.97 14.71 8.85
CA HIS A 190 -1.21 15.26 10.18
C HIS A 190 -0.66 14.34 11.26
N ASN A 191 -0.90 13.04 11.15
CA ASN A 191 -0.40 12.04 12.09
C ASN A 191 1.14 12.01 12.10
N GLU A 192 1.77 12.00 10.93
CA GLU A 192 3.23 12.04 10.79
C GLU A 192 3.83 13.30 11.42
N GLU A 193 3.21 14.45 11.23
CA GLU A 193 3.67 15.71 11.85
C GLU A 193 3.52 15.68 13.38
N MET A 194 2.44 15.08 13.90
CA MET A 194 2.27 14.88 15.34
C MET A 194 3.35 13.97 15.92
N ILE A 195 3.64 12.84 15.25
CA ILE A 195 4.69 11.91 15.64
C ILE A 195 6.04 12.61 15.62
N ARG A 196 6.36 13.32 14.54
CA ARG A 196 7.60 14.09 14.39
C ARG A 196 7.82 15.05 15.56
N ARG A 197 6.77 15.79 15.95
CA ARG A 197 6.85 16.76 17.07
C ARG A 197 6.97 16.04 18.41
N ALA A 198 6.17 15.02 18.64
CA ALA A 198 6.13 14.31 19.92
C ALA A 198 7.47 13.62 20.26
N PHE A 199 8.12 13.07 19.23
CA PHE A 199 9.39 12.34 19.37
C PHE A 199 10.63 13.18 19.02
N GLY A 200 10.47 14.47 18.67
CA GLY A 200 11.58 15.35 18.30
C GLY A 200 12.32 14.89 17.04
N GLN A 201 11.62 14.24 16.11
CA GLN A 201 12.25 13.67 14.92
C GLN A 201 12.77 14.76 13.98
N SER A 202 13.90 14.49 13.36
CA SER A 202 14.59 15.33 12.38
C SER A 202 14.92 14.55 11.12
N ALA A 203 15.53 15.21 10.13
CA ALA A 203 16.02 14.55 8.92
C ALA A 203 17.07 13.45 9.17
N ARG A 204 17.64 13.37 10.38
CA ARG A 204 18.64 12.37 10.78
C ARG A 204 18.05 11.25 11.65
N SER A 205 16.78 11.32 11.97
CA SER A 205 16.12 10.30 12.80
C SER A 205 15.90 9.03 12.01
N VAL A 206 16.21 7.89 12.64
CA VAL A 206 15.85 6.54 12.21
C VAL A 206 14.85 6.01 13.22
N VAL A 207 13.74 5.43 12.76
CA VAL A 207 12.64 4.90 13.58
C VAL A 207 12.31 3.49 13.19
#